data_ae55cb50b864d6cdd6b04b6a87ccc450
#
_entry.id   ae55cb50b864d6cdd6b04b6a87ccc450
#
_cell.length_a   1.000
_cell.length_b   1.000
_cell.length_c   1.000
_cell.angle_alpha   90.00
_cell.angle_beta   90.00
_cell.angle_gamma   90.00
#
_symmetry.space_group_name_H-M   'P 1'
#
loop_
_entity.id
_entity.type
_entity.pdbx_description
1 polymer ?
#
loop_
_entity_poly.entity_id
_entity_poly.type
_entity_poly.pdbx_seq_one_letter_code
_entity_poly.pdbx_strand_id
1 'polypeptide(L)' 'MQNNLSEQLRDCYRHAQDCARKAAEQTDPNLKQDFLVIERRWRSLAAQHLTDFSDEKKLGFLK' A
#
# COMPACT_ATOMS: atom_id res chain seq x y z
N MET A 1 -11.41 15.02 12.89
CA MET A 1 -10.55 14.70 12.88
C MET A 1 -10.00 14.06 11.84
N GLN A 2 -9.02 13.69 11.70
CA GLN A 2 -8.40 13.38 10.69
C GLN A 2 -8.83 12.29 9.94
N ASN A 3 -8.57 12.20 8.74
CA ASN A 3 -8.87 11.19 7.83
C ASN A 3 -7.83 10.16 7.92
N ASN A 4 -7.87 9.31 8.86
CA ASN A 4 -6.88 8.31 9.10
C ASN A 4 -6.74 7.35 7.96
N LEU A 5 -7.83 7.06 7.26
CA LEU A 5 -7.79 6.15 6.14
C LEU A 5 -6.90 6.67 5.04
N SER A 6 -6.99 7.97 4.78
CA SER A 6 -6.16 8.60 3.77
C SER A 6 -4.69 8.56 4.14
N GLU A 7 -4.40 8.78 5.41
CA GLU A 7 -3.02 8.73 5.89
C GLU A 7 -2.46 7.32 5.81
N GLN A 8 -3.27 6.35 6.17
CA GLN A 8 -2.85 4.96 6.11
C GLN A 8 -2.55 4.54 4.67
N LEU A 9 -3.38 4.99 3.76
CA LEU A 9 -3.17 4.68 2.35
C LEU A 9 -1.85 5.28 1.86
N ARG A 10 -1.59 6.50 2.24
CA ARG A 10 -0.36 7.18 1.86
C ARG A 10 0.85 6.46 2.42
N ASP A 11 0.77 6.02 3.67
CA ASP A 11 1.86 5.30 4.31
C ASP A 11 2.12 3.98 3.63
N CYS A 12 1.07 3.26 3.25
CA CYS A 12 1.23 2.00 2.56
C CYS A 12 1.95 2.19 1.24
N TYR A 13 1.59 3.21 0.48
CA TYR A 13 2.25 3.48 -0.78
C TYR A 13 3.69 3.89 -0.59
N ARG A 14 3.96 4.66 0.46
CA ARG A 14 5.33 5.06 0.75
C ARG A 14 6.19 3.86 1.08
N HIS A 15 5.67 2.94 1.89
CA HIS A 15 6.40 1.72 2.21
C HIS A 15 6.62 0.86 0.98
N ALA A 16 5.60 0.77 0.12
CA ALA A 16 5.75 0.00 -1.10
C ALA A 16 6.84 0.57 -1.99
N GLN A 17 6.88 1.89 -2.11
CA GLN A 17 7.90 2.53 -2.92
C GLN A 17 9.29 2.33 -2.34
N ASP A 18 9.41 2.40 -1.02
CA ASP A 18 10.67 2.15 -0.36
C ASP A 18 11.15 0.73 -0.63
N CYS A 19 10.26 -0.24 -0.53
CA CYS A 19 10.63 -1.62 -0.79
C CYS A 19 11.04 -1.82 -2.25
N ALA A 20 10.32 -1.18 -3.16
CA ALA A 20 10.67 -1.28 -4.58
C ALA A 20 12.05 -0.71 -4.85
N ARG A 21 12.37 0.42 -4.23
CA ARG A 21 13.66 1.03 -4.40
C ARG A 21 14.76 0.15 -3.83
N LYS A 22 14.53 -0.40 -2.64
CA LYS A 22 15.51 -1.28 -2.02
C LYS A 22 15.71 -2.55 -2.84
N ALA A 23 14.63 -3.05 -3.43
CA ALA A 23 14.74 -4.21 -4.31
C ALA A 23 15.62 -3.90 -5.51
N ALA A 24 15.46 -2.72 -6.07
CA ALA A 24 16.25 -2.33 -7.24
C ALA A 24 17.73 -2.18 -6.91
N GLU A 25 18.03 -1.86 -5.66
CA GLU A 25 19.41 -1.68 -5.22
C GLU A 25 20.10 -2.99 -4.88
N GLN A 26 19.34 -4.07 -4.71
CA GLN A 26 19.93 -5.34 -4.31
C GLN A 26 20.55 -6.07 -5.50
N THR A 27 21.73 -6.61 -5.28
CA THR A 27 22.34 -7.45 -6.30
C THR A 27 22.05 -8.91 -6.04
N ASP A 28 21.69 -9.25 -4.81
CA ASP A 28 21.37 -10.62 -4.44
C ASP A 28 19.93 -10.92 -4.84
N PRO A 29 19.71 -11.89 -5.73
CA PRO A 29 18.35 -12.18 -6.20
C PRO A 29 17.40 -12.60 -5.09
N ASN A 30 17.90 -13.24 -4.05
CA ASN A 30 17.04 -13.66 -2.94
C ASN A 30 16.54 -12.47 -2.15
N LEU A 31 17.42 -11.53 -1.86
CA LEU A 31 17.03 -10.33 -1.14
C LEU A 31 16.11 -9.47 -1.99
N LYS A 32 16.41 -9.40 -3.28
CA LYS A 32 15.56 -8.63 -4.20
C LYS A 32 14.15 -9.20 -4.19
N GLN A 33 14.03 -10.51 -4.23
CA GLN A 33 12.74 -11.17 -4.23
C GLN A 33 12.00 -10.89 -2.93
N ASP A 34 12.72 -10.90 -1.80
CA ASP A 34 12.11 -10.62 -0.51
C ASP A 34 11.50 -9.23 -0.48
N PHE A 35 12.23 -8.25 -0.97
CA PHE A 35 11.72 -6.89 -1.00
C PHE A 35 10.52 -6.76 -1.93
N LEU A 36 10.52 -7.48 -3.03
CA LEU A 36 9.40 -7.45 -3.96
C LEU A 36 8.15 -8.06 -3.34
N VAL A 37 8.33 -9.11 -2.55
CA VAL A 37 7.20 -9.72 -1.84
C VAL A 37 6.62 -8.74 -0.83
N ILE A 38 7.49 -8.05 -0.09
CA ILE A 38 7.04 -7.08 0.88
C ILE A 38 6.33 -5.91 0.19
N GLU A 39 6.87 -5.48 -0.93
CA GLU A 39 6.24 -4.41 -1.70
C GLU A 39 4.82 -4.81 -2.12
N ARG A 40 4.67 -6.04 -2.57
CA ARG A 40 3.37 -6.54 -2.99
C ARG A 40 2.39 -6.55 -1.83
N ARG A 41 2.87 -6.92 -0.65
CA ARG A 41 2.03 -6.91 0.54
C ARG A 41 1.55 -5.51 0.88
N TRP A 42 2.44 -4.53 0.80
CA TRP A 42 2.06 -3.15 1.08
C TRP A 42 1.06 -2.65 0.06
N ARG A 43 1.22 -3.03 -1.20
CA ARG A 43 0.28 -2.62 -2.24
C ARG A 43 -1.08 -3.28 -2.04
N SER A 44 -1.09 -4.53 -1.62
CA SER A 44 -2.35 -5.21 -1.32
C SER A 44 -3.08 -4.55 -0.17
N LEU A 45 -2.32 -4.16 0.86
CA LEU A 45 -2.90 -3.49 1.99
C LEU A 45 -3.47 -2.14 1.58
N ALA A 46 -2.77 -1.43 0.72
CA ALA A 46 -3.26 -0.15 0.21
C ALA A 46 -4.55 -0.34 -0.57
N ALA A 47 -4.61 -1.37 -1.39
CA ALA A 47 -5.80 -1.65 -2.17
C ALA A 47 -6.98 -1.95 -1.26
N GLN A 48 -6.73 -2.64 -0.16
CA GLN A 48 -7.76 -2.95 0.80
C GLN A 48 -8.29 -1.68 1.46
N HIS A 49 -7.39 -0.79 1.84
CA HIS A 49 -7.80 0.49 2.41
C HIS A 49 -8.58 1.32 1.40
N LEU A 50 -8.18 1.26 0.15
CA LEU A 50 -8.86 2.00 -0.89
C LEU A 50 -10.28 1.48 -1.09
N THR A 51 -10.45 0.16 -1.04
CA THR A 51 -11.76 -0.44 -1.16
C THR A 51 -12.65 -0.01 -0.01
N ASP A 52 -12.12 -0.03 1.20
CA ASP A 52 -12.88 0.40 2.36
C ASP A 52 -13.32 1.84 2.23
N PHE A 53 -12.42 2.68 1.74
CA PHE A 53 -12.73 4.08 1.56
C PHE A 53 -13.83 4.27 0.52
N SER A 54 -13.75 3.53 -0.57
CA SER A 54 -14.75 3.59 -1.63
C SER A 54 -16.10 3.10 -1.15
N ASP A 55 -16.11 2.05 -0.34
CA ASP A 55 -17.34 1.51 0.19
C ASP A 55 -18.03 2.52 1.09
N GLU A 56 -17.26 3.22 1.89
CA GLU A 56 -17.83 4.25 2.73
C GLU A 56 -18.48 5.34 1.90
N LYS A 57 -17.81 5.77 0.85
CA LYS A 57 -18.36 6.78 -0.02
C LYS A 57 -19.58 6.27 -0.74
N LYS A 58 -19.54 5.03 -1.18
CA LYS A 58 -20.65 4.46 -1.87
C LYS A 58 -21.88 4.40 -0.99
N LEU A 59 -21.71 3.98 0.25
CA LEU A 59 -22.82 3.93 1.18
C LEU A 59 -23.45 5.29 1.37
N GLY A 60 -22.62 6.30 1.53
CA GLY A 60 -23.14 7.64 1.67
C GLY A 60 -23.83 8.12 0.44
N PHE A 61 -23.33 7.72 -0.71
CA PHE A 61 -23.91 8.14 -1.96
C PHE A 61 -25.26 7.47 -2.20
N LEU A 62 -25.40 6.23 -1.81
CA LEU A 62 -26.62 5.50 -2.04
C LEU A 62 -27.77 5.94 -1.15
N LYS A 63 -27.45 6.65 -0.08
CA LYS A 63 -28.48 7.13 0.73
C LYS A 63 -29.20 8.21 0.07
#